data_5ea973f55d5160c9416c8305d57652f8
#
_entry.id   5ea973f55d5160c9416c8305d57652f8
#
_cell.length_a   1.000
_cell.length_b   1.000
_cell.length_c   1.000
_cell.angle_alpha   90.00
_cell.angle_beta   90.00
_cell.angle_gamma   90.00
#
_symmetry.space_group_name_H-M   'P 1'
#
loop_
_entity.id
_entity.type
_entity.pdbx_description
1 polymer ?
#
loop_
_entity_poly.entity_id
_entity_poly.type
_entity_poly.pdbx_seq_one_letter_code
_entity_poly.pdbx_strand_id
1 'polypeptide(L)'
;MAFKKHNPDLSFVKTGWTGNKLNDKGLFTNIHGDDIKGFKDALRMLRNPSSLSKLKKGQQSPLSWQTIENISDKIQNAIIPLGHASFIIDLNRIRLLIDPVIAHNKFLKRYTKVPFDIPDLNNVDYLLLSHNHRDHIDKKSIIQVCKYNPQAIILTGLEIGKLLRRWGIKNRVQEAGWYQRFQTSEKIDIDYLPSHHWSRRWFTDTNINLWGSFMIQDKVSGKNIYFASDSGYQNHFSEIGNEYNIDTAMIGVGAYEPQWFMSSAHTGPTAALKAFKDLKAKQWIPMHYGTFDLSQEPIFYPEQILKEKHSKELEQIQWMRIGGKIML
;
A
#
# COMPACT_ATOMS: atom_id res chain seq x y z
N MET A 1 15.61 28.25 -5.59
CA MET A 1 14.21 27.74 -5.74
C MET A 1 14.24 26.23 -5.52
N ALA A 2 13.40 25.67 -4.66
CA ALA A 2 13.31 24.22 -4.51
C ALA A 2 12.82 23.61 -5.83
N PHE A 3 13.55 22.65 -6.35
CA PHE A 3 13.14 21.93 -7.55
C PHE A 3 11.87 21.11 -7.23
N LYS A 4 10.86 21.22 -8.10
CA LYS A 4 9.62 20.46 -8.00
C LYS A 4 9.47 19.54 -9.22
N LYS A 5 8.91 18.34 -8.97
CA LYS A 5 8.72 17.35 -10.01
C LYS A 5 7.27 16.86 -10.05
N HIS A 6 6.72 16.73 -11.23
CA HIS A 6 5.38 16.18 -11.52
C HIS A 6 5.38 15.59 -12.93
N ASN A 7 4.31 14.90 -13.28
CA ASN A 7 4.06 14.47 -14.66
C ASN A 7 3.25 15.58 -15.37
N PRO A 8 3.78 16.22 -16.43
CA PRO A 8 3.07 17.30 -17.12
C PRO A 8 1.81 16.83 -17.88
N ASP A 9 1.68 15.52 -18.16
CA ASP A 9 0.55 14.95 -18.90
C ASP A 9 -0.66 14.64 -17.99
N LEU A 10 -0.51 14.79 -16.64
CA LEU A 10 -1.54 14.49 -15.67
C LEU A 10 -2.01 15.76 -14.92
N SER A 11 -3.33 15.88 -14.76
CA SER A 11 -3.93 16.99 -14.03
C SER A 11 -3.70 16.89 -12.53
N PHE A 12 -3.58 18.05 -11.87
CA PHE A 12 -3.61 18.15 -10.42
C PHE A 12 -5.06 18.16 -9.91
N VAL A 13 -5.29 17.46 -8.80
CA VAL A 13 -6.58 17.43 -8.09
C VAL A 13 -6.62 18.39 -6.91
N LYS A 14 -5.47 18.86 -6.42
CA LYS A 14 -5.35 19.80 -5.32
C LYS A 14 -5.01 21.20 -5.85
N THR A 15 -5.89 22.17 -5.58
CA THR A 15 -5.67 23.58 -5.95
C THR A 15 -4.39 24.13 -5.32
N GLY A 16 -3.57 24.81 -6.12
CA GLY A 16 -2.30 25.40 -5.67
C GLY A 16 -1.15 24.41 -5.50
N TRP A 17 -1.37 23.09 -5.69
CA TRP A 17 -0.28 22.12 -5.72
C TRP A 17 0.50 22.26 -7.03
N THR A 18 1.82 22.26 -6.96
CA THR A 18 2.69 22.53 -8.11
C THR A 18 3.75 21.45 -8.33
N GLY A 19 3.65 20.33 -7.61
CA GLY A 19 4.54 19.17 -7.75
C GLY A 19 5.32 18.81 -6.48
N ASN A 20 5.97 17.67 -6.52
CA ASN A 20 6.71 17.08 -5.41
C ASN A 20 8.05 17.80 -5.20
N LYS A 21 8.35 18.16 -3.96
CA LYS A 21 9.63 18.78 -3.58
C LYS A 21 10.77 17.78 -3.73
N LEU A 22 11.89 18.27 -4.20
CA LEU A 22 13.17 17.56 -4.21
C LEU A 22 14.15 18.30 -3.30
N ASN A 23 15.02 17.56 -2.62
CA ASN A 23 16.14 18.15 -1.89
C ASN A 23 17.27 18.58 -2.83
N ASP A 24 18.35 19.14 -2.30
CA ASP A 24 19.49 19.65 -3.07
C ASP A 24 20.22 18.55 -3.88
N LYS A 25 19.99 17.27 -3.55
CA LYS A 25 20.52 16.10 -4.29
C LYS A 25 19.55 15.60 -5.35
N GLY A 26 18.40 16.26 -5.55
CA GLY A 26 17.38 15.83 -6.50
C GLY A 26 16.56 14.61 -6.04
N LEU A 27 16.52 14.33 -4.74
CA LEU A 27 15.78 13.21 -4.15
C LEU A 27 14.44 13.69 -3.60
N PHE A 28 13.40 12.86 -3.70
CA PHE A 28 12.08 13.17 -3.14
C PHE A 28 12.13 13.29 -1.62
N THR A 29 11.30 14.18 -1.07
CA THR A 29 11.16 14.45 0.37
C THR A 29 9.71 14.39 0.80
N ASN A 30 9.46 14.07 2.07
CA ASN A 30 8.11 14.11 2.64
C ASN A 30 7.56 15.53 2.73
N ILE A 31 6.24 15.69 2.70
CA ILE A 31 5.57 17.00 2.77
C ILE A 31 5.84 17.69 4.12
N HIS A 32 5.73 16.93 5.21
CA HIS A 32 5.82 17.41 6.59
C HIS A 32 7.21 17.21 7.22
N GLY A 33 8.25 17.14 6.37
CA GLY A 33 9.63 16.92 6.81
C GLY A 33 10.04 15.45 6.83
N ASP A 34 11.36 15.23 6.81
CA ASP A 34 11.95 13.90 6.80
C ASP A 34 12.47 13.55 8.20
N ASP A 35 11.78 12.67 8.91
CA ASP A 35 12.17 12.11 10.20
C ASP A 35 12.53 10.62 10.11
N ILE A 36 12.65 10.11 8.89
CA ILE A 36 12.98 8.71 8.61
C ILE A 36 14.37 8.37 9.16
N LYS A 37 14.43 7.30 9.95
CA LYS A 37 15.64 6.87 10.64
C LYS A 37 16.70 6.33 9.67
N GLY A 38 17.96 6.66 9.97
CA GLY A 38 19.10 6.32 9.12
C GLY A 38 19.79 5.00 9.47
N PHE A 39 20.91 4.73 8.78
CA PHE A 39 21.68 3.50 8.97
C PHE A 39 22.21 3.30 10.41
N LYS A 40 22.63 4.38 11.07
CA LYS A 40 23.10 4.31 12.48
C LYS A 40 21.97 3.88 13.41
N ASP A 41 20.75 4.36 13.17
CA ASP A 41 19.57 3.98 13.95
C ASP A 41 19.19 2.51 13.69
N ALA A 42 19.32 2.04 12.44
CA ALA A 42 19.12 0.63 12.11
C ALA A 42 20.09 -0.29 12.88
N LEU A 43 21.38 0.07 12.97
CA LEU A 43 22.35 -0.66 13.79
C LEU A 43 22.00 -0.64 15.27
N ARG A 44 21.52 0.51 15.79
CA ARG A 44 21.05 0.64 17.18
C ARG A 44 19.83 -0.26 17.42
N MET A 45 18.88 -0.32 16.47
CA MET A 45 17.71 -1.20 16.54
C MET A 45 18.10 -2.68 16.65
N LEU A 46 19.06 -3.14 15.84
CA LEU A 46 19.55 -4.53 15.88
C LEU A 46 20.20 -4.89 17.22
N ARG A 47 20.85 -3.92 17.89
CA ARG A 47 21.51 -4.13 19.20
C ARG A 47 20.54 -4.08 20.38
N ASN A 48 19.36 -3.46 20.19
CA ASN A 48 18.35 -3.27 21.24
C ASN A 48 17.00 -3.80 20.76
N PRO A 49 16.82 -5.14 20.74
CA PRO A 49 15.58 -5.73 20.29
C PRO A 49 14.41 -5.41 21.23
N SER A 50 13.21 -5.24 20.68
CA SER A 50 11.98 -5.11 21.44
C SER A 50 11.71 -6.37 22.26
N SER A 51 11.12 -6.22 23.46
CA SER A 51 10.67 -7.35 24.28
C SER A 51 9.68 -8.25 23.55
N LEU A 52 8.91 -7.70 22.63
CA LEU A 52 7.94 -8.45 21.81
C LEU A 52 8.59 -9.46 20.87
N SER A 53 9.88 -9.27 20.49
CA SER A 53 10.59 -10.21 19.63
C SER A 53 10.66 -11.63 20.20
N LYS A 54 10.60 -11.78 21.53
CA LYS A 54 10.57 -13.08 22.20
C LYS A 54 9.28 -13.86 21.96
N LEU A 55 8.16 -13.15 21.68
CA LEU A 55 6.84 -13.75 21.41
C LEU A 55 6.73 -14.31 20.00
N LYS A 56 7.71 -14.09 19.14
CA LYS A 56 7.70 -14.55 17.73
C LYS A 56 7.96 -16.04 17.56
N LYS A 57 8.45 -16.72 18.60
CA LYS A 57 8.77 -18.16 18.53
C LYS A 57 7.49 -18.97 18.24
N GLY A 58 7.47 -19.66 17.11
CA GLY A 58 6.31 -20.47 16.72
C GLY A 58 5.09 -19.68 16.24
N GLN A 59 5.28 -18.37 15.91
CA GLN A 59 4.18 -17.52 15.45
C GLN A 59 3.49 -18.10 14.21
N GLN A 60 2.19 -17.89 14.15
CA GLN A 60 1.32 -18.24 13.03
C GLN A 60 0.53 -17.01 12.58
N SER A 61 0.09 -17.01 11.34
CA SER A 61 -0.79 -15.96 10.84
C SER A 61 -2.14 -15.99 11.56
N PRO A 62 -2.67 -14.84 11.99
CA PRO A 62 -4.04 -14.75 12.50
C PRO A 62 -5.07 -14.74 11.36
N LEU A 63 -4.62 -14.54 10.11
CA LEU A 63 -5.49 -14.40 8.95
C LEU A 63 -6.01 -15.75 8.48
N SER A 64 -7.31 -15.92 8.45
CA SER A 64 -7.95 -17.02 7.76
C SER A 64 -7.80 -16.87 6.25
N TRP A 65 -7.86 -17.98 5.50
CA TRP A 65 -7.75 -17.98 4.05
C TRP A 65 -8.75 -18.93 3.42
N GLN A 66 -9.08 -18.68 2.17
CA GLN A 66 -9.85 -19.57 1.30
C GLN A 66 -9.37 -19.46 -0.13
N THR A 67 -9.49 -20.52 -0.91
CA THR A 67 -9.23 -20.49 -2.35
C THR A 67 -10.30 -19.65 -3.04
N ILE A 68 -9.89 -18.87 -4.04
CA ILE A 68 -10.81 -18.16 -4.93
C ILE A 68 -11.07 -19.07 -6.13
N GLU A 69 -12.27 -19.58 -6.24
CA GLU A 69 -12.73 -20.26 -7.44
C GLU A 69 -12.98 -19.23 -8.54
N ASN A 70 -12.58 -19.56 -9.77
CA ASN A 70 -12.80 -18.70 -10.95
C ASN A 70 -12.32 -17.26 -10.76
N ILE A 71 -11.05 -17.08 -10.34
CA ILE A 71 -10.43 -15.74 -10.16
C ILE A 71 -10.47 -14.90 -11.44
N SER A 72 -10.59 -15.52 -12.63
CA SER A 72 -10.83 -14.83 -13.89
C SER A 72 -12.13 -14.05 -13.92
N ASP A 73 -13.15 -14.46 -13.15
CA ASP A 73 -14.42 -13.76 -13.10
C ASP A 73 -14.31 -12.52 -12.21
N LYS A 74 -14.67 -11.36 -12.74
CA LYS A 74 -14.74 -10.12 -11.97
C LYS A 74 -15.97 -10.12 -11.08
N ILE A 75 -15.74 -9.89 -9.79
CA ILE A 75 -16.81 -9.78 -8.80
C ILE A 75 -17.33 -8.35 -8.81
N GLN A 76 -18.63 -8.17 -8.75
CA GLN A 76 -19.18 -6.83 -8.73
C GLN A 76 -18.94 -6.16 -7.37
N ASN A 77 -18.23 -5.02 -7.38
CA ASN A 77 -18.04 -4.11 -6.25
C ASN A 77 -17.54 -4.81 -4.97
N ALA A 78 -16.32 -5.38 -5.04
CA ALA A 78 -15.71 -6.10 -3.93
C ALA A 78 -14.21 -5.79 -3.78
N ILE A 79 -13.74 -5.83 -2.54
CA ILE A 79 -12.32 -5.87 -2.19
C ILE A 79 -11.97 -7.29 -1.76
N ILE A 80 -10.89 -7.85 -2.32
CA ILE A 80 -10.41 -9.20 -2.02
C ILE A 80 -8.98 -9.11 -1.50
N PRO A 81 -8.75 -9.35 -0.19
CA PRO A 81 -7.42 -9.37 0.38
C PRO A 81 -6.61 -10.57 -0.14
N LEU A 82 -5.37 -10.32 -0.55
CA LEU A 82 -4.40 -11.35 -0.94
C LEU A 82 -3.32 -11.56 0.12
N GLY A 83 -3.36 -10.76 1.18
CA GLY A 83 -2.40 -10.73 2.26
C GLY A 83 -1.40 -9.58 2.16
N HIS A 84 -0.89 -9.13 3.31
CA HIS A 84 -0.03 -7.96 3.44
C HIS A 84 -0.75 -6.68 2.95
N ALA A 85 -0.18 -6.00 1.97
CA ALA A 85 -0.78 -4.84 1.30
C ALA A 85 -1.28 -5.20 -0.12
N SER A 86 -1.42 -6.51 -0.43
CA SER A 86 -1.85 -6.97 -1.74
C SER A 86 -3.36 -7.17 -1.77
N PHE A 87 -4.04 -6.56 -2.76
CA PHE A 87 -5.49 -6.61 -2.90
C PHE A 87 -5.92 -6.66 -4.37
N ILE A 88 -7.04 -7.34 -4.62
CA ILE A 88 -7.85 -7.15 -5.81
C ILE A 88 -9.02 -6.27 -5.42
N ILE A 89 -9.34 -5.27 -6.25
CA ILE A 89 -10.54 -4.45 -6.14
C ILE A 89 -11.28 -4.53 -7.47
N ASP A 90 -12.48 -5.07 -7.44
CA ASP A 90 -13.37 -5.13 -8.60
C ASP A 90 -14.46 -4.06 -8.46
N LEU A 91 -14.51 -3.11 -9.42
CA LEU A 91 -15.49 -2.02 -9.47
C LEU A 91 -16.07 -1.92 -10.89
N ASN A 92 -17.38 -2.07 -11.05
CA ASN A 92 -18.05 -1.88 -12.34
C ASN A 92 -17.42 -2.66 -13.50
N ARG A 93 -16.98 -3.89 -13.26
CA ARG A 93 -16.24 -4.77 -14.18
C ARG A 93 -14.81 -4.29 -14.50
N ILE A 94 -14.27 -3.34 -13.74
CA ILE A 94 -12.87 -2.96 -13.79
C ILE A 94 -12.14 -3.64 -12.64
N ARG A 95 -11.06 -4.33 -12.92
CA ARG A 95 -10.22 -4.99 -11.92
C ARG A 95 -8.94 -4.23 -11.69
N LEU A 96 -8.75 -3.82 -10.44
CA LEU A 96 -7.51 -3.25 -9.94
C LEU A 96 -6.76 -4.33 -9.15
N LEU A 97 -5.46 -4.44 -9.37
CA LEU A 97 -4.55 -5.25 -8.55
C LEU A 97 -3.55 -4.31 -7.89
N ILE A 98 -3.48 -4.34 -6.56
CA ILE A 98 -2.64 -3.42 -5.78
C ILE A 98 -1.48 -4.19 -5.15
N ASP A 99 -0.25 -3.68 -5.28
CA ASP A 99 0.99 -4.13 -4.65
C ASP A 99 1.12 -5.67 -4.56
N PRO A 100 1.05 -6.42 -5.67
CA PRO A 100 1.01 -7.88 -5.62
C PRO A 100 2.36 -8.47 -5.23
N VAL A 101 2.41 -9.12 -4.06
CA VAL A 101 3.53 -9.93 -3.59
C VAL A 101 3.03 -11.36 -3.42
N ILE A 102 2.74 -12.03 -4.54
CA ILE A 102 2.03 -13.30 -4.63
C ILE A 102 2.89 -14.46 -5.18
N ALA A 103 4.02 -14.17 -5.80
CA ALA A 103 4.96 -15.21 -6.22
C ALA A 103 5.83 -15.70 -5.06
N HIS A 104 6.27 -16.96 -5.12
CA HIS A 104 7.19 -17.49 -4.12
C HIS A 104 8.51 -16.69 -4.10
N ASN A 105 8.84 -16.14 -2.92
CA ASN A 105 10.03 -15.36 -2.67
C ASN A 105 10.90 -16.02 -1.59
N LYS A 106 12.13 -16.42 -1.91
CA LYS A 106 13.04 -17.07 -0.96
C LYS A 106 13.49 -16.17 0.18
N PHE A 107 13.48 -14.84 -0.02
CA PHE A 107 13.96 -13.86 0.95
C PHE A 107 12.85 -13.27 1.81
N LEU A 108 11.58 -13.53 1.47
CA LEU A 108 10.42 -13.03 2.18
C LEU A 108 9.48 -14.21 2.48
N LYS A 109 9.65 -14.79 3.68
CA LYS A 109 8.83 -15.92 4.11
C LYS A 109 7.38 -15.46 4.29
N ARG A 110 6.48 -16.11 3.53
CA ARG A 110 5.04 -15.90 3.62
C ARG A 110 4.43 -16.88 4.62
N TYR A 111 3.62 -16.37 5.57
CA TYR A 111 2.92 -17.17 6.58
C TYR A 111 1.48 -17.54 6.19
N THR A 112 1.01 -17.08 5.04
CA THR A 112 -0.31 -17.36 4.49
C THR A 112 -0.18 -18.01 3.10
N LYS A 113 -1.24 -18.62 2.60
CA LYS A 113 -1.28 -19.11 1.21
C LYS A 113 -1.75 -18.00 0.27
N VAL A 114 -1.33 -18.08 -0.98
CA VAL A 114 -1.93 -17.31 -2.07
C VAL A 114 -3.22 -18.01 -2.46
N PRO A 115 -4.35 -17.30 -2.64
CA PRO A 115 -5.66 -17.94 -2.79
C PRO A 115 -5.98 -18.42 -4.20
N PHE A 116 -5.06 -18.32 -5.16
CA PHE A 116 -5.20 -18.74 -6.56
C PHE A 116 -3.82 -18.99 -7.20
N ASP A 117 -3.81 -19.58 -8.37
CA ASP A 117 -2.61 -19.67 -9.20
C ASP A 117 -2.48 -18.43 -10.09
N ILE A 118 -1.28 -17.83 -10.15
CA ILE A 118 -1.07 -16.53 -10.85
C ILE A 118 -1.52 -16.56 -12.33
N PRO A 119 -1.31 -17.68 -13.11
CA PRO A 119 -1.81 -17.75 -14.48
C PRO A 119 -3.32 -17.58 -14.64
N ASP A 120 -4.11 -17.90 -13.60
CA ASP A 120 -5.57 -17.80 -13.63
C ASP A 120 -6.03 -16.33 -13.48
N LEU A 121 -5.18 -15.45 -12.94
CA LEU A 121 -5.43 -14.03 -12.84
C LEU A 121 -5.06 -13.32 -14.16
N ASN A 122 -5.94 -13.33 -15.14
CA ASN A 122 -5.68 -12.90 -16.53
C ASN A 122 -6.56 -11.76 -17.05
N ASN A 123 -7.23 -11.02 -16.17
CA ASN A 123 -8.16 -9.95 -16.54
C ASN A 123 -8.01 -8.70 -15.68
N VAL A 124 -6.78 -8.38 -15.29
CA VAL A 124 -6.43 -7.14 -14.60
C VAL A 124 -6.44 -5.98 -15.59
N ASP A 125 -7.19 -4.92 -15.28
CA ASP A 125 -7.21 -3.69 -16.08
C ASP A 125 -6.13 -2.70 -15.63
N TYR A 126 -5.95 -2.55 -14.32
CA TYR A 126 -4.96 -1.65 -13.75
C TYR A 126 -4.14 -2.34 -12.64
N LEU A 127 -2.83 -2.19 -12.72
CA LEU A 127 -1.88 -2.63 -11.70
C LEU A 127 -1.36 -1.39 -10.97
N LEU A 128 -1.76 -1.22 -9.71
CA LEU A 128 -1.37 -0.11 -8.86
C LEU A 128 -0.13 -0.49 -8.04
N LEU A 129 0.93 0.29 -8.14
CA LEU A 129 2.19 0.06 -7.42
C LEU A 129 2.53 1.29 -6.60
N SER A 130 2.46 1.17 -5.28
CA SER A 130 2.55 2.30 -4.35
C SER A 130 3.96 2.86 -4.20
N HIS A 131 4.95 2.02 -4.00
CA HIS A 131 6.35 2.41 -3.83
C HIS A 131 7.30 1.22 -4.06
N ASN A 132 8.61 1.46 -4.14
CA ASN A 132 9.57 0.46 -4.63
C ASN A 132 10.11 -0.53 -3.60
N HIS A 133 9.59 -0.60 -2.37
CA HIS A 133 9.99 -1.63 -1.41
C HIS A 133 9.66 -3.04 -1.91
N ARG A 134 10.40 -4.05 -1.42
CA ARG A 134 10.34 -5.41 -1.97
C ARG A 134 9.08 -6.18 -1.57
N ASP A 135 8.43 -5.78 -0.51
CA ASP A 135 7.18 -6.30 0.02
C ASP A 135 5.94 -5.61 -0.57
N HIS A 136 6.13 -4.66 -1.50
CA HIS A 136 5.08 -4.03 -2.33
C HIS A 136 5.32 -4.28 -3.82
N ILE A 137 6.53 -4.04 -4.33
CA ILE A 137 6.91 -4.34 -5.71
C ILE A 137 7.81 -5.58 -5.74
N ASP A 138 7.23 -6.76 -5.73
CA ASP A 138 7.98 -8.01 -5.92
C ASP A 138 8.23 -8.30 -7.40
N LYS A 139 9.51 -8.36 -7.79
CA LYS A 139 9.91 -8.55 -9.20
C LYS A 139 9.26 -9.77 -9.85
N LYS A 140 9.20 -10.90 -9.13
CA LYS A 140 8.63 -12.14 -9.69
C LYS A 140 7.14 -12.04 -9.90
N SER A 141 6.42 -11.49 -8.92
CA SER A 141 4.98 -11.28 -9.00
C SER A 141 4.65 -10.34 -10.16
N ILE A 142 5.33 -9.19 -10.25
CA ILE A 142 5.08 -8.20 -11.31
C ILE A 142 5.34 -8.80 -12.70
N ILE A 143 6.46 -9.50 -12.90
CA ILE A 143 6.76 -10.12 -14.20
C ILE A 143 5.67 -11.15 -14.58
N GLN A 144 5.23 -11.98 -13.63
CA GLN A 144 4.20 -12.99 -13.92
C GLN A 144 2.83 -12.35 -14.16
N VAL A 145 2.41 -11.41 -13.32
CA VAL A 145 1.15 -10.68 -13.51
C VAL A 145 1.14 -9.99 -14.89
N CYS A 146 2.19 -9.28 -15.26
CA CYS A 146 2.28 -8.59 -16.54
C CYS A 146 2.30 -9.57 -17.73
N LYS A 147 2.92 -10.74 -17.57
CA LYS A 147 2.91 -11.80 -18.60
C LYS A 147 1.49 -12.27 -18.94
N TYR A 148 0.66 -12.48 -17.92
CA TYR A 148 -0.72 -12.95 -18.10
C TYR A 148 -1.74 -11.83 -18.30
N ASN A 149 -1.32 -10.56 -18.08
CA ASN A 149 -2.13 -9.36 -18.26
C ASN A 149 -1.40 -8.31 -19.11
N PRO A 150 -1.06 -8.60 -20.39
CA PRO A 150 -0.30 -7.69 -21.23
C PRO A 150 -1.02 -6.37 -21.53
N GLN A 151 -2.36 -6.35 -21.40
CA GLN A 151 -3.22 -5.17 -21.59
C GLN A 151 -3.29 -4.26 -20.35
N ALA A 152 -2.92 -4.78 -19.15
CA ALA A 152 -3.02 -4.02 -17.92
C ALA A 152 -2.15 -2.76 -17.97
N ILE A 153 -2.72 -1.64 -17.51
CA ILE A 153 -2.00 -0.38 -17.37
C ILE A 153 -1.43 -0.30 -15.96
N ILE A 154 -0.13 -0.02 -15.84
CA ILE A 154 0.52 0.15 -14.53
C ILE A 154 0.41 1.62 -14.12
N LEU A 155 -0.12 1.86 -12.91
CA LEU A 155 -0.25 3.18 -12.27
C LEU A 155 0.68 3.23 -11.07
N THR A 156 1.59 4.20 -11.02
CA THR A 156 2.63 4.23 -9.99
C THR A 156 3.19 5.63 -9.75
N GLY A 157 4.02 5.79 -8.72
CA GLY A 157 4.73 7.03 -8.43
C GLY A 157 5.87 7.32 -9.43
N LEU A 158 6.26 8.60 -9.50
CA LEU A 158 7.35 9.07 -10.37
C LEU A 158 8.63 8.25 -10.21
N GLU A 159 9.32 7.99 -11.31
CA GLU A 159 10.61 7.28 -11.43
C GLU A 159 10.56 5.74 -11.22
N ILE A 160 9.42 5.15 -10.89
CA ILE A 160 9.28 3.68 -10.76
C ILE A 160 9.30 3.00 -12.13
N GLY A 161 8.80 3.64 -13.18
CA GLY A 161 8.77 3.09 -14.53
C GLY A 161 10.14 2.68 -15.07
N LYS A 162 11.22 3.38 -14.67
CA LYS A 162 12.59 3.00 -15.02
C LYS A 162 12.96 1.61 -14.46
N LEU A 163 12.52 1.29 -13.23
CA LEU A 163 12.73 0.00 -12.60
C LEU A 163 11.98 -1.10 -13.36
N LEU A 164 10.72 -0.86 -13.71
CA LEU A 164 9.88 -1.81 -14.46
C LEU A 164 10.44 -2.11 -15.86
N ARG A 165 10.89 -1.08 -16.59
CA ARG A 165 11.55 -1.25 -17.89
C ARG A 165 12.83 -2.09 -17.81
N ARG A 166 13.65 -1.90 -16.75
CA ARG A 166 14.84 -2.74 -16.49
C ARG A 166 14.50 -4.21 -16.25
N TRP A 167 13.27 -4.52 -15.83
CA TRP A 167 12.78 -5.90 -15.69
C TRP A 167 12.16 -6.47 -16.94
N GLY A 168 12.13 -5.70 -18.03
CA GLY A 168 11.56 -6.11 -19.31
C GLY A 168 10.04 -6.01 -19.38
N ILE A 169 9.41 -5.27 -18.45
CA ILE A 169 7.96 -5.02 -18.46
C ILE A 169 7.61 -4.14 -19.67
N LYS A 170 6.67 -4.60 -20.47
CA LYS A 170 6.21 -3.95 -21.71
C LYS A 170 4.86 -3.24 -21.57
N ASN A 171 4.16 -3.47 -20.47
CA ASN A 171 2.88 -2.83 -20.15
C ASN A 171 3.01 -1.30 -20.19
N ARG A 172 1.93 -0.62 -20.59
CA ARG A 172 1.85 0.84 -20.47
C ARG A 172 1.98 1.24 -19.00
N VAL A 173 2.86 2.21 -18.72
CA VAL A 173 3.09 2.74 -17.37
C VAL A 173 2.69 4.21 -17.36
N GLN A 174 1.86 4.60 -16.41
CA GLN A 174 1.62 5.99 -16.05
C GLN A 174 2.27 6.26 -14.69
N GLU A 175 3.09 7.30 -14.63
CA GLU A 175 3.76 7.73 -13.40
C GLU A 175 3.13 9.05 -12.94
N ALA A 176 2.71 9.14 -11.70
CA ALA A 176 2.11 10.34 -11.12
C ALA A 176 2.93 10.90 -9.97
N GLY A 177 2.92 12.22 -9.82
CA GLY A 177 3.27 12.91 -8.58
C GLY A 177 2.08 12.93 -7.61
N TRP A 178 2.31 13.34 -6.37
CA TRP A 178 1.23 13.51 -5.40
C TRP A 178 0.21 14.55 -5.88
N TYR A 179 -1.06 14.27 -5.59
CA TYR A 179 -2.21 15.05 -6.02
C TYR A 179 -2.37 15.12 -7.54
N GLN A 180 -1.88 14.12 -8.29
CA GLN A 180 -2.16 13.99 -9.70
C GLN A 180 -3.13 12.82 -9.96
N ARG A 181 -4.05 13.03 -10.92
CA ARG A 181 -5.01 12.04 -11.37
C ARG A 181 -4.49 11.27 -12.55
N PHE A 182 -4.52 9.93 -12.47
CA PHE A 182 -4.22 9.06 -13.60
C PHE A 182 -5.31 9.11 -14.66
N GLN A 183 -4.92 8.87 -15.90
CA GLN A 183 -5.85 8.70 -17.00
C GLN A 183 -6.40 7.27 -16.96
N THR A 184 -7.65 7.14 -16.52
CA THR A 184 -8.35 5.86 -16.35
C THR A 184 -9.66 5.85 -17.16
N SER A 185 -10.46 4.79 -17.03
CA SER A 185 -11.77 4.71 -17.69
C SER A 185 -12.75 5.73 -17.08
N GLU A 186 -13.79 6.09 -17.83
CA GLU A 186 -14.82 7.04 -17.39
C GLU A 186 -15.57 6.62 -16.10
N LYS A 187 -15.48 5.33 -15.73
CA LYS A 187 -16.19 4.76 -14.57
C LYS A 187 -15.46 4.95 -13.26
N ILE A 188 -14.13 5.19 -13.28
CA ILE A 188 -13.31 5.35 -12.08
C ILE A 188 -12.35 6.51 -12.24
N ASP A 189 -12.10 7.21 -11.14
CA ASP A 189 -10.96 8.12 -11.01
C ASP A 189 -9.96 7.54 -10.02
N ILE A 190 -8.67 7.65 -10.31
CA ILE A 190 -7.59 7.22 -9.41
C ILE A 190 -6.61 8.38 -9.24
N ASP A 191 -6.49 8.86 -8.00
CA ASP A 191 -5.57 9.93 -7.64
C ASP A 191 -4.39 9.35 -6.85
N TYR A 192 -3.17 9.79 -7.17
CA TYR A 192 -1.98 9.45 -6.40
C TYR A 192 -1.75 10.50 -5.32
N LEU A 193 -1.76 10.07 -4.04
CA LEU A 193 -1.76 10.95 -2.89
C LEU A 193 -0.50 10.76 -2.04
N PRO A 194 -0.15 11.71 -1.15
CA PRO A 194 0.99 11.57 -0.28
C PRO A 194 0.81 10.46 0.75
N SER A 195 1.92 9.81 1.10
CA SER A 195 2.11 9.08 2.34
C SER A 195 3.40 9.55 3.01
N HIS A 196 3.54 9.35 4.31
CA HIS A 196 4.76 9.70 5.05
C HIS A 196 5.66 8.48 5.13
N HIS A 197 6.51 8.32 4.14
CA HIS A 197 7.33 7.12 3.97
C HIS A 197 8.64 7.46 3.26
N TRP A 198 9.27 6.48 2.65
CA TRP A 198 10.50 6.58 1.88
C TRP A 198 10.56 5.48 0.83
N SER A 199 11.56 5.55 -0.04
CA SER A 199 11.77 4.53 -1.06
C SER A 199 13.22 4.09 -1.09
N ARG A 200 13.46 2.78 -1.19
CA ARG A 200 14.79 2.18 -1.41
C ARG A 200 14.67 0.73 -1.82
N ARG A 201 15.46 0.34 -2.79
CA ARG A 201 15.59 -1.04 -3.21
C ARG A 201 17.04 -1.53 -3.17
N TRP A 202 17.97 -0.61 -3.36
CA TRP A 202 19.41 -0.80 -3.32
C TRP A 202 20.06 0.23 -2.40
N PHE A 203 21.35 0.05 -2.10
CA PHE A 203 22.08 0.98 -1.20
C PHE A 203 22.19 2.40 -1.75
N THR A 204 22.07 2.60 -3.06
CA THR A 204 22.30 3.87 -3.76
C THR A 204 21.05 4.54 -4.30
N ASP A 205 19.85 3.98 -4.08
CA ASP A 205 18.62 4.48 -4.71
C ASP A 205 17.58 5.04 -3.71
N THR A 206 18.02 5.40 -2.52
CA THR A 206 17.13 5.99 -1.51
C THR A 206 16.47 7.26 -2.05
N ASN A 207 15.13 7.30 -1.98
CA ASN A 207 14.28 8.43 -2.37
C ASN A 207 14.45 8.92 -3.82
N ILE A 208 15.00 8.08 -4.72
CA ILE A 208 15.01 8.36 -6.17
C ILE A 208 13.61 8.17 -6.76
N ASN A 209 12.85 7.20 -6.25
CA ASN A 209 11.48 6.90 -6.66
C ASN A 209 10.49 7.54 -5.68
N LEU A 210 9.37 8.04 -6.17
CA LEU A 210 8.32 8.58 -5.32
C LEU A 210 7.48 7.44 -4.73
N TRP A 211 7.08 7.59 -3.48
CA TRP A 211 6.15 6.74 -2.74
C TRP A 211 4.82 7.46 -2.56
N GLY A 212 3.74 6.73 -2.31
CA GLY A 212 2.43 7.35 -2.09
C GLY A 212 1.30 6.34 -1.90
N SER A 213 0.13 6.88 -1.76
CA SER A 213 -1.15 6.21 -1.55
C SER A 213 -2.08 6.42 -2.74
N PHE A 214 -3.21 5.72 -2.77
CA PHE A 214 -4.19 5.85 -3.84
C PHE A 214 -5.57 6.21 -3.28
N MET A 215 -6.25 7.19 -3.90
CA MET A 215 -7.68 7.38 -3.77
C MET A 215 -8.34 6.80 -5.02
N ILE A 216 -9.19 5.82 -4.84
CA ILE A 216 -9.94 5.14 -5.91
C ILE A 216 -11.39 5.55 -5.76
N GLN A 217 -11.94 6.22 -6.76
CA GLN A 217 -13.27 6.78 -6.76
C GLN A 217 -14.12 6.06 -7.81
N ASP A 218 -15.14 5.32 -7.36
CA ASP A 218 -16.12 4.71 -8.23
C ASP A 218 -17.17 5.76 -8.63
N LYS A 219 -17.12 6.21 -9.87
CA LYS A 219 -18.04 7.23 -10.40
C LYS A 219 -19.44 6.72 -10.65
N VAL A 220 -19.66 5.40 -10.63
CA VAL A 220 -20.96 4.79 -10.85
C VAL A 220 -21.73 4.66 -9.54
N SER A 221 -21.09 4.15 -8.49
CA SER A 221 -21.71 4.00 -7.16
C SER A 221 -21.48 5.19 -6.23
N GLY A 222 -20.52 6.07 -6.56
CA GLY A 222 -20.10 7.16 -5.70
C GLY A 222 -19.22 6.72 -4.50
N LYS A 223 -18.79 5.46 -4.45
CA LYS A 223 -17.95 4.91 -3.38
C LYS A 223 -16.49 5.31 -3.56
N ASN A 224 -15.85 5.68 -2.46
CA ASN A 224 -14.44 6.07 -2.42
C ASN A 224 -13.65 5.13 -1.52
N ILE A 225 -12.55 4.58 -2.06
CA ILE A 225 -11.65 3.68 -1.36
C ILE A 225 -10.28 4.35 -1.26
N TYR A 226 -9.79 4.52 -0.04
CA TYR A 226 -8.44 5.02 0.20
C TYR A 226 -7.49 3.87 0.56
N PHE A 227 -6.48 3.66 -0.24
CA PHE A 227 -5.37 2.75 0.04
C PHE A 227 -4.18 3.56 0.54
N ALA A 228 -3.91 3.50 1.84
CA ALA A 228 -2.88 4.32 2.49
C ALA A 228 -1.45 3.94 2.11
N SER A 229 -1.23 2.70 1.62
CA SER A 229 0.11 2.13 1.45
C SER A 229 0.88 2.11 2.78
N ASP A 230 2.21 2.12 2.74
CA ASP A 230 3.04 2.32 3.92
C ASP A 230 3.14 3.79 4.26
N SER A 231 2.91 4.10 5.53
CA SER A 231 2.99 5.45 6.04
C SER A 231 3.21 5.47 7.56
N GLY A 232 4.07 6.35 8.03
CA GLY A 232 4.02 6.86 9.38
C GLY A 232 2.81 7.78 9.56
N TYR A 233 2.38 8.00 10.80
CA TYR A 233 1.29 8.93 11.08
C TYR A 233 1.76 10.39 10.95
N GLN A 234 1.07 11.17 10.09
CA GLN A 234 1.29 12.62 9.92
C GLN A 234 -0.03 13.32 9.49
N ASN A 235 0.01 14.64 9.38
CA ASN A 235 -1.17 15.47 9.07
C ASN A 235 -1.79 15.19 7.70
N HIS A 236 -1.08 14.52 6.78
CA HIS A 236 -1.63 14.17 5.48
C HIS A 236 -2.92 13.33 5.58
N PHE A 237 -3.12 12.53 6.65
CA PHE A 237 -4.37 11.79 6.84
C PHE A 237 -5.55 12.74 7.06
N SER A 238 -5.42 13.76 7.90
CA SER A 238 -6.48 14.74 8.11
C SER A 238 -6.69 15.64 6.88
N GLU A 239 -5.63 16.00 6.15
CA GLU A 239 -5.73 16.75 4.90
C GLU A 239 -6.54 15.96 3.86
N ILE A 240 -6.25 14.67 3.67
CA ILE A 240 -6.98 13.79 2.75
C ILE A 240 -8.44 13.61 3.21
N GLY A 241 -8.69 13.40 4.52
CA GLY A 241 -10.03 13.27 5.07
C GLY A 241 -10.87 14.54 5.01
N ASN A 242 -10.24 15.71 4.78
CA ASN A 242 -10.95 16.96 4.53
C ASN A 242 -11.27 17.17 3.04
N GLU A 243 -10.51 16.54 2.14
CA GLU A 243 -10.70 16.69 0.68
C GLU A 243 -11.60 15.59 0.08
N TYR A 244 -11.70 14.41 0.72
CA TYR A 244 -12.44 13.27 0.18
C TYR A 244 -13.44 12.69 1.19
N ASN A 245 -14.62 12.28 0.69
CA ASN A 245 -15.57 11.46 1.46
C ASN A 245 -15.18 10.00 1.31
N ILE A 246 -14.57 9.40 2.33
CA ILE A 246 -13.99 8.05 2.25
C ILE A 246 -14.98 7.03 2.80
N ASP A 247 -15.40 6.06 1.98
CA ASP A 247 -16.22 4.93 2.44
C ASP A 247 -15.39 3.85 3.10
N THR A 248 -14.25 3.47 2.48
CA THR A 248 -13.37 2.44 3.01
C THR A 248 -11.93 2.92 3.00
N ALA A 249 -11.26 2.88 4.17
CA ALA A 249 -9.83 3.15 4.29
C ALA A 249 -9.07 1.85 4.54
N MET A 250 -8.01 1.60 3.79
CA MET A 250 -7.10 0.47 3.95
C MET A 250 -5.80 1.01 4.53
N ILE A 251 -5.53 0.73 5.83
CA ILE A 251 -4.43 1.35 6.58
C ILE A 251 -3.55 0.28 7.20
N GLY A 252 -2.23 0.43 7.06
CA GLY A 252 -1.23 -0.45 7.67
C GLY A 252 -1.29 -0.42 9.19
N VAL A 253 -1.13 -1.58 9.83
CA VAL A 253 -1.09 -1.73 11.29
C VAL A 253 0.12 -2.53 11.77
N GLY A 254 0.94 -3.04 10.87
CA GLY A 254 2.13 -3.84 11.15
C GLY A 254 3.44 -3.14 10.80
N ALA A 255 4.55 -3.80 11.09
CA ALA A 255 5.91 -3.30 10.92
C ALA A 255 6.20 -2.03 11.76
N TYR A 256 5.72 -1.98 13.03
CA TYR A 256 5.80 -0.79 13.88
C TYR A 256 6.76 -0.91 15.08
N GLU A 257 7.33 -2.09 15.34
CA GLU A 257 8.29 -2.28 16.46
C GLU A 257 9.75 -2.40 15.97
N PRO A 258 10.68 -1.80 16.70
CA PRO A 258 10.49 -0.93 17.86
C PRO A 258 9.98 0.46 17.45
N GLN A 259 9.01 0.98 18.18
CA GLN A 259 8.29 2.21 17.81
C GLN A 259 9.22 3.39 17.57
N TRP A 260 10.27 3.57 18.40
CA TRP A 260 11.21 4.69 18.25
C TRP A 260 11.94 4.72 16.89
N PHE A 261 12.00 3.58 16.20
CA PHE A 261 12.63 3.45 14.88
C PHE A 261 11.60 3.38 13.76
N MET A 262 10.54 2.56 13.92
CA MET A 262 9.60 2.22 12.85
C MET A 262 8.46 3.24 12.69
N SER A 263 8.05 3.94 13.76
CA SER A 263 6.85 4.80 13.74
C SER A 263 6.95 5.99 12.79
N SER A 264 8.16 6.40 12.40
CA SER A 264 8.34 7.44 11.37
C SER A 264 7.94 6.96 9.97
N ALA A 265 7.89 5.65 9.73
CA ALA A 265 7.62 5.08 8.40
C ALA A 265 6.37 4.18 8.36
N HIS A 266 5.89 3.71 9.51
CA HIS A 266 4.77 2.77 9.62
C HIS A 266 3.85 3.14 10.80
N THR A 267 2.54 3.09 10.56
CA THR A 267 1.55 3.17 11.64
C THR A 267 1.46 1.83 12.37
N GLY A 268 1.53 1.87 13.71
CA GLY A 268 1.08 0.75 14.54
C GLY A 268 -0.43 0.85 14.81
N PRO A 269 -1.04 -0.14 15.48
CA PRO A 269 -2.50 -0.22 15.67
C PRO A 269 -3.15 1.06 16.19
N THR A 270 -2.59 1.68 17.22
CA THR A 270 -3.14 2.92 17.82
C THR A 270 -2.99 4.13 16.89
N ALA A 271 -1.86 4.27 16.20
CA ALA A 271 -1.65 5.35 15.25
C ALA A 271 -2.52 5.19 14.00
N ALA A 272 -2.73 3.96 13.54
CA ALA A 272 -3.62 3.64 12.43
C ALA A 272 -5.09 3.94 12.76
N LEU A 273 -5.54 3.66 13.99
CA LEU A 273 -6.87 4.07 14.44
C LEU A 273 -7.02 5.61 14.45
N LYS A 274 -5.98 6.33 14.88
CA LYS A 274 -5.99 7.80 14.79
C LYS A 274 -6.07 8.25 13.33
N ALA A 275 -5.28 7.67 12.44
CA ALA A 275 -5.33 7.94 11.01
C ALA A 275 -6.72 7.66 10.41
N PHE A 276 -7.37 6.55 10.80
CA PHE A 276 -8.74 6.22 10.39
C PHE A 276 -9.75 7.32 10.80
N LYS A 277 -9.66 7.80 12.05
CA LYS A 277 -10.52 8.89 12.54
C LYS A 277 -10.27 10.22 11.81
N ASP A 278 -9.00 10.55 11.54
CA ASP A 278 -8.62 11.77 10.83
C ASP A 278 -9.03 11.73 9.34
N LEU A 279 -9.03 10.55 8.71
CA LEU A 279 -9.57 10.31 7.37
C LEU A 279 -11.10 10.44 7.32
N LYS A 280 -11.79 10.40 8.46
CA LYS A 280 -13.25 10.41 8.56
C LYS A 280 -13.90 9.28 7.75
N ALA A 281 -13.20 8.16 7.57
CA ALA A 281 -13.68 7.04 6.79
C ALA A 281 -14.79 6.28 7.52
N LYS A 282 -15.72 5.67 6.77
CA LYS A 282 -16.85 4.94 7.35
C LYS A 282 -16.44 3.54 7.80
N GLN A 283 -15.56 2.89 7.05
CA GLN A 283 -15.04 1.54 7.32
C GLN A 283 -13.53 1.50 7.20
N TRP A 284 -12.92 0.56 7.94
CA TRP A 284 -11.48 0.37 7.97
C TRP A 284 -11.11 -1.09 7.71
N ILE A 285 -10.19 -1.31 6.77
CA ILE A 285 -9.51 -2.59 6.54
C ILE A 285 -8.09 -2.45 7.09
N PRO A 286 -7.77 -3.00 8.26
CA PRO A 286 -6.38 -3.10 8.72
C PRO A 286 -5.58 -3.98 7.78
N MET A 287 -4.42 -3.53 7.33
CA MET A 287 -3.55 -4.28 6.42
C MET A 287 -2.09 -4.28 6.91
N HIS A 288 -1.18 -4.83 6.10
CA HIS A 288 0.26 -4.87 6.36
C HIS A 288 0.65 -5.68 7.62
N TYR A 289 -0.11 -6.73 7.94
CA TYR A 289 0.16 -7.65 9.06
C TYR A 289 -0.19 -9.10 8.70
N GLY A 290 0.20 -10.05 9.53
CA GLY A 290 -0.23 -11.44 9.44
C GLY A 290 0.37 -12.25 8.27
N THR A 291 1.01 -11.61 7.30
CA THR A 291 1.50 -12.27 6.08
C THR A 291 3.01 -12.43 6.06
N PHE A 292 3.75 -11.37 6.33
CA PHE A 292 5.21 -11.34 6.37
C PHE A 292 5.70 -10.89 7.76
N ASP A 293 6.89 -11.34 8.13
CA ASP A 293 7.57 -10.98 9.36
C ASP A 293 8.64 -9.93 9.04
N LEU A 294 8.31 -8.63 9.19
CA LEU A 294 9.12 -7.51 8.72
C LEU A 294 9.72 -6.67 9.83
N SER A 295 9.30 -6.85 11.08
CA SER A 295 9.76 -6.04 12.23
C SER A 295 9.87 -6.86 13.50
N GLN A 296 9.85 -6.23 14.66
CA GLN A 296 10.13 -6.95 15.91
C GLN A 296 8.88 -7.42 16.66
N GLU A 297 7.67 -6.96 16.32
CA GLU A 297 6.44 -7.53 16.83
C GLU A 297 6.07 -8.84 16.12
N PRO A 298 5.36 -9.77 16.80
CA PRO A 298 4.76 -10.93 16.17
C PRO A 298 3.73 -10.53 15.11
N ILE A 299 3.64 -11.32 14.02
CA ILE A 299 2.72 -11.02 12.91
C ILE A 299 1.24 -11.01 13.30
N PHE A 300 0.85 -11.64 14.41
CA PHE A 300 -0.51 -11.65 14.93
C PHE A 300 -0.81 -10.48 15.88
N TYR A 301 0.22 -9.83 16.41
CA TYR A 301 0.10 -8.87 17.50
C TYR A 301 -0.70 -7.59 17.14
N PRO A 302 -0.61 -7.05 15.91
CA PRO A 302 -1.43 -5.91 15.52
C PRO A 302 -2.93 -6.16 15.69
N GLU A 303 -3.43 -7.32 15.28
CA GLU A 303 -4.84 -7.70 15.39
C GLU A 303 -5.24 -7.87 16.87
N GLN A 304 -4.37 -8.49 17.66
CA GLN A 304 -4.59 -8.66 19.11
C GLN A 304 -4.75 -7.30 19.80
N ILE A 305 -3.85 -6.33 19.53
CA ILE A 305 -3.93 -4.98 20.11
C ILE A 305 -5.22 -4.27 19.71
N LEU A 306 -5.66 -4.38 18.47
CA LEU A 306 -6.91 -3.77 18.02
C LEU A 306 -8.10 -4.35 18.77
N LYS A 307 -8.16 -5.67 18.94
CA LYS A 307 -9.24 -6.35 19.66
C LYS A 307 -9.26 -6.02 21.15
N GLU A 308 -8.10 -5.95 21.80
CA GLU A 308 -8.01 -5.72 23.25
C GLU A 308 -8.20 -4.25 23.65
N LYS A 309 -7.61 -3.33 22.89
CA LYS A 309 -7.53 -1.91 23.30
C LYS A 309 -8.52 -0.99 22.58
N HIS A 310 -9.10 -1.42 21.47
CA HIS A 310 -9.93 -0.61 20.61
C HIS A 310 -11.27 -1.27 20.27
N SER A 311 -11.85 -1.96 21.26
CA SER A 311 -13.09 -2.75 21.11
C SER A 311 -14.30 -1.94 20.63
N LYS A 312 -14.36 -0.64 20.95
CA LYS A 312 -15.46 0.24 20.53
C LYS A 312 -15.51 0.50 19.01
N GLU A 313 -14.35 0.42 18.35
CA GLU A 313 -14.21 0.67 16.93
C GLU A 313 -14.31 -0.62 16.09
N LEU A 314 -14.49 -1.79 16.74
CA LEU A 314 -14.50 -3.08 16.05
C LEU A 314 -15.60 -3.20 14.99
N GLU A 315 -16.74 -2.55 15.17
CA GLU A 315 -17.86 -2.59 14.23
C GLU A 315 -17.52 -1.93 12.87
N GLN A 316 -16.57 -0.99 12.88
CA GLN A 316 -16.11 -0.31 11.66
C GLN A 316 -14.97 -1.06 10.96
N ILE A 317 -14.42 -2.11 11.60
CA ILE A 317 -13.31 -2.88 11.09
C ILE A 317 -13.82 -4.03 10.22
N GLN A 318 -13.39 -4.05 8.97
CA GLN A 318 -13.52 -5.18 8.08
C GLN A 318 -12.23 -6.02 8.12
N TRP A 319 -12.26 -7.10 8.90
CA TRP A 319 -11.08 -7.96 9.08
C TRP A 319 -10.70 -8.67 7.78
N MET A 320 -9.40 -8.69 7.48
CA MET A 320 -8.90 -9.41 6.32
C MET A 320 -9.12 -10.92 6.46
N ARG A 321 -9.76 -11.51 5.46
CA ARG A 321 -9.74 -12.92 5.17
C ARG A 321 -9.14 -13.10 3.78
N ILE A 322 -8.01 -13.80 3.68
CA ILE A 322 -7.34 -13.96 2.39
C ILE A 322 -8.22 -14.76 1.43
N GLY A 323 -8.46 -14.22 0.24
CA GLY A 323 -9.41 -14.79 -0.73
C GLY A 323 -10.88 -14.55 -0.37
N GLY A 324 -11.18 -13.95 0.77
CA GLY A 324 -12.53 -13.53 1.13
C GLY A 324 -12.96 -12.27 0.37
N LYS A 325 -14.26 -12.02 0.34
CA LYS A 325 -14.85 -10.87 -0.34
C LYS A 325 -15.40 -9.89 0.68
N ILE A 326 -14.97 -8.64 0.61
CA ILE A 326 -15.54 -7.51 1.34
C ILE A 326 -16.37 -6.73 0.33
N MET A 327 -17.70 -6.78 0.45
CA MET A 327 -18.61 -6.08 -0.47
C MET A 327 -18.63 -4.58 -0.15
N LEU A 328 -18.69 -3.75 -1.21
CA LEU A 328 -18.66 -2.29 -1.16
C LEU A 328 -20.05 -1.67 -1.19
#